data_c20b8d06cb2b6bcb7a83354155b78f30
#
_entry.id   c20b8d06cb2b6bcb7a83354155b78f30
#
_cell.length_a   1.000
_cell.length_b   1.000
_cell.length_c   1.000
_cell.angle_alpha   90.00
_cell.angle_beta   90.00
_cell.angle_gamma   90.00
#
_symmetry.space_group_name_H-M   'P 1'
#
loop_
_entity.id
_entity.type
_entity.pdbx_description
1 polymer ?
#
loop_
_entity_poly.entity_id
_entity_poly.type
_entity_poly.pdbx_seq_one_letter_code
_entity_poly.pdbx_strand_id
1 'polypeptide(L)'
;MPVAPQKIVILGGGYVGLYVAWTLEKHSELPLEVTLIEPRAYMTYQPLLPEVAGGHVSPRDVTVDLRQALAHTNVVRGAVTGVDSKAKTVTVAPVDGGETVYDYDHVVIGLGAVTRTFPTLGLAEHGVGFKTIEEAAHTRNTVLLNVARAAAATDPAERRKYLTFVFIGGGYTGVEALAELSDLSKKAIAAQPALAGEEPSWILIEALDRVAPEVGPELSAWTLDELRKRGIDIRLKTTMKSCEDAVAVFSDGDEVPFGMLVWTAGVKPNPVLANTDLPLGPRGHVNTSAKLQVIREDGGWVRGAWAAGDNAQIPDLTKPQPAWYPPNAQNALRQAVLLGDNIARSVRRRRPRQYIHYSLGTVASYGLFHGAANIFGVQLKEVPAWLAHRGYHLLAMPTTDRKVRIFAGWVADFVGRADLTPTDDLEDPTRDFRVAAGGK
;
A
#
# COMPACT_ATOMS: atom_id res chain seq x y z
N MET A 1 -15.38 -35.97 -25.73
CA MET A 1 -15.77 -35.61 -24.35
C MET A 1 -15.35 -34.19 -24.11
N PRO A 2 -16.18 -33.33 -23.51
CA PRO A 2 -15.73 -32.00 -23.12
C PRO A 2 -14.56 -32.15 -22.16
N VAL A 3 -13.50 -31.38 -22.39
CA VAL A 3 -12.32 -31.33 -21.48
C VAL A 3 -12.80 -30.73 -20.17
N ALA A 4 -12.51 -31.37 -19.03
CA ALA A 4 -12.83 -30.83 -17.73
C ALA A 4 -12.15 -29.44 -17.55
N PRO A 5 -12.86 -28.47 -16.97
CA PRO A 5 -12.29 -27.15 -16.77
C PRO A 5 -11.08 -27.23 -15.83
N GLN A 6 -10.05 -26.40 -16.12
CA GLN A 6 -8.89 -26.25 -15.24
C GLN A 6 -9.25 -25.30 -14.09
N LYS A 7 -9.09 -25.77 -12.88
CA LYS A 7 -9.35 -25.00 -11.65
C LYS A 7 -8.18 -24.08 -11.36
N ILE A 8 -8.42 -22.77 -11.36
CA ILE A 8 -7.42 -21.75 -11.05
C ILE A 8 -7.84 -21.04 -9.78
N VAL A 9 -7.04 -21.13 -8.73
CA VAL A 9 -7.27 -20.45 -7.46
C VAL A 9 -6.28 -19.31 -7.31
N ILE A 10 -6.78 -18.09 -7.17
CA ILE A 10 -6.01 -16.85 -7.03
C ILE A 10 -6.10 -16.38 -5.59
N LEU A 11 -4.96 -16.24 -4.92
CA LEU A 11 -4.85 -15.85 -3.52
C LEU A 11 -4.49 -14.37 -3.41
N GLY A 12 -5.43 -13.57 -2.89
CA GLY A 12 -5.32 -12.13 -2.76
C GLY A 12 -5.96 -11.37 -3.92
N GLY A 13 -6.79 -10.37 -3.60
CA GLY A 13 -7.53 -9.53 -4.53
C GLY A 13 -6.89 -8.18 -4.85
N GLY A 14 -5.59 -8.00 -4.57
CA GLY A 14 -4.83 -6.81 -4.91
C GLY A 14 -4.50 -6.72 -6.41
N TYR A 15 -3.41 -6.01 -6.74
CA TYR A 15 -2.95 -5.86 -8.14
C TYR A 15 -2.80 -7.20 -8.84
N VAL A 16 -2.13 -8.17 -8.19
CA VAL A 16 -1.89 -9.46 -8.82
C VAL A 16 -3.19 -10.17 -9.09
N GLY A 17 -4.06 -10.30 -8.08
CA GLY A 17 -5.30 -11.06 -8.25
C GLY A 17 -6.25 -10.48 -9.27
N LEU A 18 -6.54 -9.18 -9.21
CA LEU A 18 -7.44 -8.52 -10.15
C LEU A 18 -6.95 -8.65 -11.60
N TYR A 19 -5.67 -8.33 -11.86
CA TYR A 19 -5.17 -8.32 -13.23
C TYR A 19 -4.91 -9.72 -13.80
N VAL A 20 -4.58 -10.72 -12.96
CA VAL A 20 -4.55 -12.14 -13.38
C VAL A 20 -5.95 -12.60 -13.77
N ALA A 21 -6.95 -12.36 -12.92
CA ALA A 21 -8.34 -12.74 -13.21
C ALA A 21 -8.84 -12.08 -14.49
N TRP A 22 -8.69 -10.77 -14.66
CA TRP A 22 -9.04 -10.06 -15.90
C TRP A 22 -8.33 -10.61 -17.15
N THR A 23 -7.07 -11.02 -16.99
CA THR A 23 -6.33 -11.59 -18.13
C THR A 23 -6.87 -12.97 -18.47
N LEU A 24 -7.21 -13.78 -17.47
CA LEU A 24 -7.80 -15.10 -17.70
C LEU A 24 -9.22 -15.01 -18.33
N GLU A 25 -10.04 -14.04 -17.91
CA GLU A 25 -11.36 -13.81 -18.49
C GLU A 25 -11.31 -13.46 -19.98
N LYS A 26 -10.21 -12.84 -20.46
CA LYS A 26 -9.99 -12.60 -21.90
C LYS A 26 -9.73 -13.87 -22.70
N HIS A 27 -9.38 -14.97 -22.05
CA HIS A 27 -9.17 -16.29 -22.66
C HIS A 27 -10.42 -17.16 -22.55
N SER A 28 -11.60 -16.61 -22.87
CA SER A 28 -12.91 -17.25 -22.76
C SER A 28 -13.06 -18.54 -23.58
N GLU A 29 -12.18 -18.78 -24.55
CA GLU A 29 -12.13 -20.02 -25.32
C GLU A 29 -11.51 -21.20 -24.56
N LEU A 30 -10.88 -20.94 -23.40
CA LEU A 30 -10.33 -21.99 -22.55
C LEU A 30 -11.36 -22.43 -21.50
N PRO A 31 -11.47 -23.73 -21.22
CA PRO A 31 -12.30 -24.23 -20.15
C PRO A 31 -11.62 -23.94 -18.79
N LEU A 32 -11.82 -22.75 -18.23
CA LEU A 32 -11.24 -22.33 -16.97
C LEU A 32 -12.35 -22.11 -15.93
N GLU A 33 -12.10 -22.58 -14.71
CA GLU A 33 -12.87 -22.26 -13.52
C GLU A 33 -11.96 -21.43 -12.59
N VAL A 34 -12.21 -20.11 -12.54
CA VAL A 34 -11.36 -19.17 -11.81
C VAL A 34 -12.05 -18.79 -10.50
N THR A 35 -11.36 -19.02 -9.38
CA THR A 35 -11.77 -18.56 -8.04
C THR A 35 -10.72 -17.62 -7.48
N LEU A 36 -11.15 -16.43 -7.03
CA LEU A 36 -10.32 -15.44 -6.38
C LEU A 36 -10.73 -15.33 -4.92
N ILE A 37 -9.77 -15.48 -4.01
CA ILE A 37 -9.97 -15.45 -2.56
C ILE A 37 -9.39 -14.17 -1.99
N GLU A 38 -10.24 -13.34 -1.35
CA GLU A 38 -9.86 -12.05 -0.76
C GLU A 38 -10.77 -11.74 0.44
N PRO A 39 -10.23 -11.44 1.62
CA PRO A 39 -11.05 -11.16 2.81
C PRO A 39 -11.90 -9.89 2.69
N ARG A 40 -11.44 -8.86 1.96
CA ARG A 40 -12.14 -7.57 1.80
C ARG A 40 -13.09 -7.50 0.61
N ALA A 41 -12.99 -8.40 -0.36
CA ALA A 41 -13.72 -8.41 -1.64
C ALA A 41 -13.53 -7.14 -2.51
N TYR A 42 -12.51 -6.35 -2.24
CA TYR A 42 -12.10 -5.21 -3.07
C TYR A 42 -10.58 -5.09 -3.18
N MET A 43 -10.13 -4.53 -4.28
CA MET A 43 -8.75 -4.10 -4.46
C MET A 43 -8.60 -2.67 -3.96
N THR A 44 -7.52 -2.36 -3.24
CA THR A 44 -7.12 -1.00 -2.88
C THR A 44 -6.09 -0.47 -3.88
N TYR A 45 -6.36 0.70 -4.47
CA TYR A 45 -5.41 1.43 -5.29
C TYR A 45 -4.47 2.25 -4.40
N GLN A 46 -3.48 1.58 -3.80
CA GLN A 46 -2.59 2.12 -2.77
C GLN A 46 -1.85 3.42 -3.13
N PRO A 47 -1.45 3.70 -4.39
CA PRO A 47 -0.75 4.93 -4.72
C PRO A 47 -1.51 6.23 -4.41
N LEU A 48 -2.83 6.18 -4.23
CA LEU A 48 -3.64 7.34 -3.86
C LEU A 48 -3.99 7.40 -2.35
N LEU A 49 -3.43 6.53 -1.52
CA LEU A 49 -3.62 6.60 -0.06
C LEU A 49 -3.10 7.91 0.55
N PRO A 50 -1.96 8.51 0.12
CA PRO A 50 -1.57 9.84 0.56
C PRO A 50 -2.65 10.91 0.32
N GLU A 51 -3.29 10.89 -0.86
CA GLU A 51 -4.38 11.83 -1.16
C GLU A 51 -5.67 11.55 -0.37
N VAL A 52 -5.91 10.28 0.03
CA VAL A 52 -6.97 9.93 0.99
C VAL A 52 -6.68 10.56 2.35
N ALA A 53 -5.46 10.44 2.85
CA ALA A 53 -5.04 11.05 4.11
C ALA A 53 -5.05 12.58 4.06
N GLY A 54 -4.70 13.18 2.92
CA GLY A 54 -4.81 14.64 2.67
C GLY A 54 -6.26 15.15 2.56
N GLY A 55 -7.24 14.24 2.36
CA GLY A 55 -8.65 14.59 2.19
C GLY A 55 -9.03 14.96 0.75
N HIS A 56 -8.14 14.75 -0.23
CA HIS A 56 -8.36 15.08 -1.64
C HIS A 56 -9.16 14.01 -2.40
N VAL A 57 -9.17 12.79 -1.88
CA VAL A 57 -9.87 11.63 -2.48
C VAL A 57 -10.59 10.86 -1.38
N SER A 58 -11.86 10.49 -1.64
CA SER A 58 -12.61 9.66 -0.70
C SER A 58 -12.01 8.27 -0.56
N PRO A 59 -11.97 7.66 0.64
CA PRO A 59 -11.50 6.28 0.84
C PRO A 59 -12.17 5.27 -0.10
N ARG A 60 -13.46 5.45 -0.42
CA ARG A 60 -14.20 4.56 -1.33
C ARG A 60 -13.74 4.67 -2.78
N ASP A 61 -13.22 5.81 -3.20
CA ASP A 61 -12.90 6.06 -4.60
C ASP A 61 -11.56 5.41 -5.00
N VAL A 62 -10.73 5.04 -4.02
CA VAL A 62 -9.49 4.27 -4.25
C VAL A 62 -9.70 2.76 -4.11
N THR A 63 -10.95 2.28 -4.04
CA THR A 63 -11.27 0.84 -3.99
C THR A 63 -11.98 0.38 -5.25
N VAL A 64 -11.69 -0.84 -5.68
CA VAL A 64 -12.35 -1.50 -6.81
C VAL A 64 -13.05 -2.76 -6.30
N ASP A 65 -14.37 -2.79 -6.37
CA ASP A 65 -15.16 -3.96 -6.01
C ASP A 65 -14.86 -5.11 -7.00
N LEU A 66 -14.34 -6.22 -6.46
CA LEU A 66 -13.89 -7.35 -7.28
C LEU A 66 -15.05 -8.08 -7.96
N ARG A 67 -16.25 -8.14 -7.33
CA ARG A 67 -17.42 -8.80 -7.93
C ARG A 67 -18.03 -7.99 -9.07
N GLN A 68 -17.91 -6.65 -9.00
CA GLN A 68 -18.35 -5.79 -10.10
C GLN A 68 -17.32 -5.72 -11.23
N ALA A 69 -16.03 -5.83 -10.90
CA ALA A 69 -14.95 -5.74 -11.87
C ALA A 69 -14.72 -7.05 -12.65
N LEU A 70 -15.08 -8.21 -12.07
CA LEU A 70 -14.83 -9.52 -12.63
C LEU A 70 -16.15 -10.19 -13.03
N ALA A 71 -16.31 -10.45 -14.32
CA ALA A 71 -17.56 -10.96 -14.88
C ALA A 71 -17.73 -12.50 -14.75
N HIS A 72 -16.61 -13.24 -14.79
CA HIS A 72 -16.60 -14.70 -14.88
C HIS A 72 -15.77 -15.39 -13.80
N THR A 73 -15.23 -14.62 -12.85
CA THR A 73 -14.42 -15.11 -11.73
C THR A 73 -15.28 -15.25 -10.48
N ASN A 74 -15.24 -16.41 -9.84
CA ASN A 74 -15.88 -16.61 -8.54
C ASN A 74 -15.08 -15.87 -7.45
N VAL A 75 -15.63 -14.81 -6.86
CA VAL A 75 -14.99 -14.03 -5.80
C VAL A 75 -15.46 -14.50 -4.43
N VAL A 76 -14.56 -15.12 -3.68
CA VAL A 76 -14.79 -15.67 -2.34
C VAL A 76 -14.24 -14.71 -1.28
N ARG A 77 -15.10 -14.30 -0.33
CA ARG A 77 -14.67 -13.56 0.85
C ARG A 77 -14.14 -14.52 1.91
N GLY A 78 -12.83 -14.48 2.11
CA GLY A 78 -12.18 -15.34 3.10
C GLY A 78 -10.67 -15.07 3.17
N ALA A 79 -10.07 -15.41 4.28
CA ALA A 79 -8.63 -15.32 4.48
C ALA A 79 -7.97 -16.66 4.16
N VAL A 80 -6.94 -16.64 3.33
CA VAL A 80 -6.09 -17.82 3.10
C VAL A 80 -5.33 -18.13 4.38
N THR A 81 -5.38 -19.38 4.84
CA THR A 81 -4.68 -19.86 6.05
C THR A 81 -3.57 -20.84 5.74
N GLY A 82 -3.61 -21.50 4.57
CA GLY A 82 -2.58 -22.46 4.17
C GLY A 82 -2.64 -22.82 2.69
N VAL A 83 -1.53 -23.35 2.19
CA VAL A 83 -1.41 -23.94 0.84
C VAL A 83 -0.62 -25.23 0.99
N ASP A 84 -1.15 -26.34 0.47
CA ASP A 84 -0.46 -27.62 0.27
C ASP A 84 -0.21 -27.82 -1.22
N SER A 85 1.02 -27.64 -1.64
CA SER A 85 1.40 -27.75 -3.05
C SER A 85 1.47 -29.19 -3.56
N LYS A 86 1.59 -30.16 -2.65
CA LYS A 86 1.62 -31.59 -2.98
C LYS A 86 0.21 -32.15 -3.15
N ALA A 87 -0.68 -31.86 -2.21
CA ALA A 87 -2.10 -32.19 -2.31
C ALA A 87 -2.83 -31.32 -3.32
N LYS A 88 -2.27 -30.18 -3.71
CA LYS A 88 -2.88 -29.12 -4.54
C LYS A 88 -4.17 -28.57 -3.94
N THR A 89 -4.09 -28.17 -2.69
CA THR A 89 -5.20 -27.58 -1.96
C THR A 89 -4.84 -26.24 -1.36
N VAL A 90 -5.85 -25.39 -1.19
CA VAL A 90 -5.78 -24.12 -0.46
C VAL A 90 -6.80 -24.15 0.65
N THR A 91 -6.34 -23.85 1.86
CA THR A 91 -7.20 -23.73 3.03
C THR A 91 -7.59 -22.27 3.24
N VAL A 92 -8.86 -22.02 3.50
CA VAL A 92 -9.46 -20.69 3.62
C VAL A 92 -10.35 -20.64 4.85
N ALA A 93 -10.21 -19.59 5.64
CA ALA A 93 -11.17 -19.20 6.67
C ALA A 93 -12.19 -18.22 6.05
N PRO A 94 -13.44 -18.64 5.77
CA PRO A 94 -14.49 -17.77 5.29
C PRO A 94 -14.88 -16.71 6.32
N VAL A 95 -15.53 -15.63 5.87
CA VAL A 95 -16.01 -14.54 6.77
C VAL A 95 -17.05 -15.05 7.78
N ASP A 96 -17.83 -16.07 7.38
CA ASP A 96 -18.89 -16.65 8.22
C ASP A 96 -18.36 -17.70 9.22
N GLY A 97 -17.05 -17.87 9.28
CA GLY A 97 -16.37 -18.83 10.16
C GLY A 97 -16.21 -20.23 9.55
N GLY A 98 -15.51 -21.10 10.29
CA GLY A 98 -15.15 -22.44 9.81
C GLY A 98 -13.94 -22.46 8.90
N GLU A 99 -13.78 -23.57 8.18
CA GLU A 99 -12.69 -23.78 7.22
C GLU A 99 -13.23 -24.39 5.94
N THR A 100 -12.75 -23.94 4.79
CA THR A 100 -13.08 -24.47 3.47
C THR A 100 -11.79 -24.77 2.72
N VAL A 101 -11.77 -25.93 2.04
CA VAL A 101 -10.63 -26.36 1.22
C VAL A 101 -11.01 -26.28 -0.26
N TYR A 102 -10.12 -25.67 -1.05
CA TYR A 102 -10.27 -25.54 -2.50
C TYR A 102 -9.18 -26.34 -3.20
N ASP A 103 -9.59 -27.26 -4.09
CA ASP A 103 -8.65 -27.95 -4.98
C ASP A 103 -8.28 -27.05 -6.15
N TYR A 104 -7.06 -27.22 -6.69
CA TYR A 104 -6.61 -26.45 -7.84
C TYR A 104 -5.77 -27.28 -8.82
N ASP A 105 -5.81 -26.91 -10.09
CA ASP A 105 -4.81 -27.28 -11.11
C ASP A 105 -3.69 -26.24 -11.14
N HIS A 106 -4.07 -24.94 -10.99
CA HIS A 106 -3.15 -23.82 -10.87
C HIS A 106 -3.51 -22.95 -9.66
N VAL A 107 -2.50 -22.58 -8.87
CA VAL A 107 -2.62 -21.61 -7.78
C VAL A 107 -1.74 -20.38 -8.07
N VAL A 108 -2.29 -19.20 -7.84
CA VAL A 108 -1.59 -17.92 -7.97
C VAL A 108 -1.40 -17.31 -6.59
N ILE A 109 -0.15 -17.15 -6.16
CA ILE A 109 0.20 -16.52 -4.90
C ILE A 109 0.36 -15.01 -5.14
N GLY A 110 -0.69 -14.26 -4.84
CA GLY A 110 -0.78 -12.81 -4.99
C GLY A 110 -1.11 -12.08 -3.70
N LEU A 111 -0.71 -12.64 -2.55
CA LEU A 111 -1.06 -12.19 -1.20
C LEU A 111 -0.41 -10.85 -0.79
N GLY A 112 0.50 -10.33 -1.62
CA GLY A 112 1.17 -9.05 -1.39
C GLY A 112 2.05 -9.04 -0.15
N ALA A 113 2.18 -7.86 0.43
CA ALA A 113 3.05 -7.61 1.58
C ALA A 113 2.29 -6.84 2.67
N VAL A 114 2.75 -6.99 3.90
CA VAL A 114 2.29 -6.24 5.07
C VAL A 114 3.38 -5.29 5.56
N THR A 115 3.03 -4.33 6.39
CA THR A 115 4.00 -3.45 7.04
C THR A 115 5.04 -4.27 7.79
N ARG A 116 6.31 -3.96 7.58
CA ARG A 116 7.43 -4.55 8.31
C ARG A 116 7.69 -3.74 9.55
N THR A 117 7.52 -4.35 10.71
CA THR A 117 7.89 -3.77 12.01
C THR A 117 9.17 -4.40 12.53
N PHE A 118 9.85 -3.69 13.42
CA PHE A 118 10.96 -4.21 14.22
C PHE A 118 10.50 -4.30 15.68
N PRO A 119 11.15 -5.10 16.53
CA PRO A 119 10.90 -5.09 17.97
C PRO A 119 11.26 -3.72 18.54
N THR A 120 10.25 -2.84 18.65
CA THR A 120 10.39 -1.48 19.14
C THR A 120 9.37 -1.27 20.24
N LEU A 121 9.83 -0.91 21.44
CA LEU A 121 8.97 -0.72 22.60
C LEU A 121 7.96 0.42 22.35
N GLY A 122 6.71 0.20 22.71
CA GLY A 122 5.60 1.16 22.53
C GLY A 122 5.04 1.23 21.09
N LEU A 123 5.63 0.54 20.11
CA LEU A 123 5.18 0.65 18.71
C LEU A 123 3.77 0.07 18.48
N ALA A 124 3.44 -1.00 19.15
CA ALA A 124 2.13 -1.64 19.01
C ALA A 124 0.99 -0.77 19.58
N GLU A 125 1.28 0.06 20.58
CA GLU A 125 0.32 0.92 21.28
C GLU A 125 0.18 2.29 20.60
N HIS A 126 1.26 2.82 20.04
CA HIS A 126 1.34 4.22 19.59
C HIS A 126 1.59 4.39 18.10
N GLY A 127 1.97 3.33 17.38
CA GLY A 127 2.27 3.39 15.95
C GLY A 127 1.08 3.03 15.08
N VAL A 128 0.96 3.65 13.93
CA VAL A 128 0.04 3.28 12.86
C VAL A 128 0.81 3.04 11.56
N GLY A 129 0.40 2.05 10.76
CA GLY A 129 0.93 1.82 9.41
C GLY A 129 0.38 2.82 8.40
N PHE A 130 0.77 2.64 7.13
CA PHE A 130 0.22 3.43 6.03
C PHE A 130 0.13 2.58 4.74
N LYS A 131 -0.68 1.53 4.78
CA LYS A 131 -0.81 0.57 3.68
C LYS A 131 -2.26 0.26 3.31
N THR A 132 -3.21 0.62 4.16
CA THR A 132 -4.64 0.36 4.00
C THR A 132 -5.44 1.66 3.98
N ILE A 133 -6.69 1.61 3.50
CA ILE A 133 -7.58 2.78 3.51
C ILE A 133 -7.95 3.17 4.94
N GLU A 134 -8.07 2.18 5.82
CA GLU A 134 -8.37 2.38 7.24
C GLU A 134 -7.24 3.16 7.92
N GLU A 135 -5.97 2.76 7.69
CA GLU A 135 -4.79 3.47 8.21
C GLU A 135 -4.70 4.90 7.68
N ALA A 136 -4.95 5.12 6.38
CA ALA A 136 -4.93 6.46 5.77
C ALA A 136 -6.04 7.36 6.35
N ALA A 137 -7.26 6.85 6.50
CA ALA A 137 -8.38 7.59 7.10
C ALA A 137 -8.14 7.87 8.59
N HIS A 138 -7.65 6.89 9.34
CA HIS A 138 -7.28 7.06 10.75
C HIS A 138 -6.19 8.12 10.93
N THR A 139 -5.16 8.10 10.10
CA THR A 139 -4.06 9.08 10.15
C THR A 139 -4.59 10.51 9.91
N ARG A 140 -5.49 10.68 8.93
CA ARG A 140 -6.17 11.95 8.68
C ARG A 140 -6.96 12.43 9.89
N ASN A 141 -7.81 11.56 10.42
CA ASN A 141 -8.65 11.87 11.58
C ASN A 141 -7.80 12.23 12.81
N THR A 142 -6.74 11.48 13.06
CA THR A 142 -5.80 11.73 14.16
C THR A 142 -5.15 13.11 14.06
N VAL A 143 -4.74 13.56 12.86
CA VAL A 143 -4.21 14.92 12.66
C VAL A 143 -5.27 15.97 13.03
N LEU A 144 -6.49 15.85 12.53
CA LEU A 144 -7.57 16.81 12.79
C LEU A 144 -7.96 16.87 14.26
N LEU A 145 -8.08 15.70 14.91
CA LEU A 145 -8.36 15.60 16.35
C LEU A 145 -7.25 16.20 17.21
N ASN A 146 -6.00 15.97 16.85
CA ASN A 146 -4.88 16.52 17.58
C ASN A 146 -4.80 18.04 17.43
N VAL A 147 -5.15 18.62 16.30
CA VAL A 147 -5.29 20.07 16.14
C VAL A 147 -6.41 20.59 17.06
N ALA A 148 -7.56 19.90 17.15
CA ALA A 148 -8.63 20.28 18.05
C ALA A 148 -8.23 20.16 19.53
N ARG A 149 -7.51 19.11 19.93
CA ARG A 149 -6.95 18.93 21.27
C ARG A 149 -5.93 20.02 21.61
N ALA A 150 -5.07 20.35 20.68
CA ALA A 150 -4.10 21.44 20.84
C ALA A 150 -4.77 22.80 21.07
N ALA A 151 -5.88 23.06 20.35
CA ALA A 151 -6.67 24.28 20.53
C ALA A 151 -7.33 24.38 21.93
N ALA A 152 -7.69 23.24 22.51
CA ALA A 152 -8.27 23.16 23.84
C ALA A 152 -7.22 23.09 24.98
N ALA A 153 -5.99 22.73 24.68
CA ALA A 153 -4.92 22.56 25.68
C ALA A 153 -4.50 23.89 26.28
N THR A 154 -4.48 23.96 27.61
CA THR A 154 -3.99 25.12 28.37
C THR A 154 -2.51 25.04 28.67
N ASP A 155 -1.96 23.81 28.78
CA ASP A 155 -0.54 23.58 28.96
C ASP A 155 0.20 23.67 27.60
N PRO A 156 1.20 24.55 27.49
CA PRO A 156 2.00 24.67 26.26
C PRO A 156 2.73 23.36 25.85
N ALA A 157 3.15 22.54 26.82
CA ALA A 157 3.83 21.28 26.54
C ALA A 157 2.86 20.25 25.92
N GLU A 158 1.65 20.12 26.45
CA GLU A 158 0.60 19.28 25.87
C GLU A 158 0.18 19.79 24.48
N ARG A 159 0.00 21.11 24.32
CA ARG A 159 -0.28 21.70 23.01
C ARG A 159 0.79 21.34 22.01
N ARG A 160 2.05 21.47 22.36
CA ARG A 160 3.18 21.11 21.50
C ARG A 160 3.19 19.63 21.15
N LYS A 161 2.92 18.75 22.14
CA LYS A 161 2.82 17.30 21.92
C LYS A 161 1.76 16.98 20.86
N TYR A 162 0.54 17.53 20.97
CA TYR A 162 -0.54 17.30 20.01
C TYR A 162 -0.20 17.82 18.59
N LEU A 163 0.59 18.88 18.46
CA LEU A 163 1.02 19.42 17.17
C LEU A 163 2.32 18.78 16.63
N THR A 164 2.83 17.72 17.27
CA THR A 164 4.02 17.01 16.85
C THR A 164 3.67 15.67 16.22
N PHE A 165 4.11 15.45 14.98
CA PHE A 165 3.82 14.28 14.16
C PHE A 165 5.12 13.65 13.67
N VAL A 166 5.30 12.35 13.89
CA VAL A 166 6.54 11.62 13.60
C VAL A 166 6.27 10.58 12.52
N PHE A 167 7.09 10.58 11.48
CA PHE A 167 7.11 9.56 10.44
C PHE A 167 8.41 8.77 10.48
N ILE A 168 8.32 7.44 10.43
CA ILE A 168 9.46 6.52 10.37
C ILE A 168 9.51 5.86 9.01
N GLY A 169 10.51 6.22 8.19
CA GLY A 169 10.72 5.75 6.83
C GLY A 169 10.49 6.81 5.77
N GLY A 170 11.55 7.19 5.08
CA GLY A 170 11.60 8.23 4.05
C GLY A 170 11.46 7.71 2.61
N GLY A 171 10.88 6.52 2.39
CA GLY A 171 10.49 6.04 1.06
C GLY A 171 9.29 6.81 0.49
N TYR A 172 8.84 6.49 -0.74
CA TYR A 172 7.72 7.18 -1.39
C TYR A 172 6.51 7.37 -0.49
N THR A 173 5.99 6.27 0.05
CA THR A 173 4.77 6.29 0.89
C THR A 173 4.91 7.25 2.06
N GLY A 174 6.06 7.22 2.77
CA GLY A 174 6.29 8.08 3.93
C GLY A 174 6.37 9.55 3.55
N VAL A 175 7.11 9.88 2.50
CA VAL A 175 7.29 11.27 2.04
C VAL A 175 5.99 11.85 1.50
N GLU A 176 5.25 11.12 0.67
CA GLU A 176 3.98 11.57 0.10
C GLU A 176 2.90 11.76 1.17
N ALA A 177 2.72 10.79 2.07
CA ALA A 177 1.74 10.88 3.14
C ALA A 177 2.06 12.02 4.12
N LEU A 178 3.32 12.17 4.51
CA LEU A 178 3.75 13.25 5.39
C LEU A 178 3.49 14.61 4.75
N ALA A 179 3.80 14.77 3.46
CA ALA A 179 3.61 16.03 2.76
C ALA A 179 2.12 16.44 2.67
N GLU A 180 1.24 15.50 2.32
CA GLU A 180 -0.21 15.73 2.27
C GLU A 180 -0.80 16.06 3.65
N LEU A 181 -0.39 15.32 4.68
CA LEU A 181 -0.85 15.55 6.06
C LEU A 181 -0.28 16.85 6.66
N SER A 182 0.93 17.27 6.26
CA SER A 182 1.49 18.57 6.64
C SER A 182 0.65 19.72 6.09
N ASP A 183 0.22 19.65 4.85
CA ASP A 183 -0.66 20.65 4.25
C ASP A 183 -2.05 20.64 4.92
N LEU A 184 -2.60 19.48 5.23
CA LEU A 184 -3.86 19.33 5.97
C LEU A 184 -3.77 19.99 7.36
N SER A 185 -2.71 19.69 8.13
CA SER A 185 -2.53 20.23 9.49
C SER A 185 -2.40 21.74 9.51
N LYS A 186 -1.67 22.34 8.55
CA LYS A 186 -1.56 23.80 8.40
C LYS A 186 -2.92 24.46 8.14
N LYS A 187 -3.72 23.87 7.24
CA LYS A 187 -5.08 24.33 6.96
C LYS A 187 -5.99 24.21 8.20
N ALA A 188 -5.87 23.09 8.94
CA ALA A 188 -6.65 22.88 10.16
C ALA A 188 -6.27 23.85 11.28
N ILE A 189 -4.97 24.13 11.50
CA ILE A 189 -4.48 25.11 12.46
C ILE A 189 -4.96 26.52 12.09
N ALA A 190 -4.86 26.91 10.83
CA ALA A 190 -5.32 28.21 10.34
C ALA A 190 -6.82 28.45 10.55
N ALA A 191 -7.63 27.37 10.61
CA ALA A 191 -9.05 27.43 10.89
C ALA A 191 -9.37 27.56 12.40
N GLN A 192 -8.38 27.46 13.31
CA GLN A 192 -8.54 27.49 14.75
C GLN A 192 -7.99 28.80 15.35
N PRO A 193 -8.83 29.77 15.74
CA PRO A 193 -8.35 31.05 16.31
C PRO A 193 -7.46 30.87 17.55
N ALA A 194 -7.70 29.83 18.36
CA ALA A 194 -6.90 29.53 19.55
C ALA A 194 -5.46 29.10 19.24
N LEU A 195 -5.17 28.74 17.98
CA LEU A 195 -3.84 28.33 17.50
C LEU A 195 -3.18 29.41 16.61
N ALA A 196 -3.64 30.66 16.69
CA ALA A 196 -3.04 31.74 15.89
C ALA A 196 -1.54 31.88 16.18
N GLY A 197 -0.71 31.72 15.15
CA GLY A 197 0.76 31.77 15.28
C GLY A 197 1.42 30.44 15.65
N GLU A 198 0.65 29.36 15.87
CA GLU A 198 1.21 28.03 16.06
C GLU A 198 1.50 27.36 14.73
N GLU A 199 2.55 26.54 14.71
CA GLU A 199 2.95 25.73 13.54
C GLU A 199 3.04 24.25 13.94
N PRO A 200 2.64 23.31 13.05
CA PRO A 200 2.81 21.88 13.31
C PRO A 200 4.28 21.48 13.22
N SER A 201 4.72 20.57 14.06
CA SER A 201 6.05 19.96 14.01
C SER A 201 5.98 18.62 13.28
N TRP A 202 6.57 18.55 12.11
CA TRP A 202 6.67 17.32 11.32
C TRP A 202 8.10 16.82 11.33
N ILE A 203 8.30 15.57 11.75
CA ILE A 203 9.61 14.93 11.87
C ILE A 203 9.61 13.67 11.03
N LEU A 204 10.55 13.56 10.09
CA LEU A 204 10.79 12.38 9.29
C LEU A 204 12.12 11.75 9.66
N ILE A 205 12.07 10.49 10.09
CA ILE A 205 13.26 9.69 10.43
C ILE A 205 13.53 8.70 9.30
N GLU A 206 14.74 8.72 8.77
CA GLU A 206 15.20 7.81 7.73
C GLU A 206 16.55 7.19 8.09
N ALA A 207 16.62 5.86 8.06
CA ALA A 207 17.82 5.10 8.38
C ALA A 207 18.93 5.25 7.30
N LEU A 208 18.54 5.54 6.07
CA LEU A 208 19.45 5.73 4.95
C LEU A 208 19.94 7.19 4.88
N ASP A 209 20.82 7.46 3.92
CA ASP A 209 21.41 8.77 3.66
C ASP A 209 20.55 9.69 2.77
N ARG A 210 19.33 9.27 2.39
CA ARG A 210 18.45 10.02 1.47
C ARG A 210 16.98 9.66 1.64
N VAL A 211 16.09 10.56 1.24
CA VAL A 211 14.65 10.35 1.12
C VAL A 211 14.26 10.00 -0.32
N ALA A 212 13.11 9.35 -0.50
CA ALA A 212 12.56 8.97 -1.80
C ALA A 212 13.63 8.40 -2.77
N PRO A 213 14.41 7.37 -2.37
CA PRO A 213 15.52 6.87 -3.17
C PRO A 213 15.11 6.40 -4.58
N GLU A 214 13.84 6.13 -4.77
CA GLU A 214 13.27 5.62 -6.01
C GLU A 214 13.25 6.66 -7.15
N VAL A 215 13.22 7.98 -6.83
CA VAL A 215 13.30 9.04 -7.88
C VAL A 215 14.70 9.23 -8.43
N GLY A 216 15.69 8.61 -7.82
CA GLY A 216 17.11 8.78 -8.15
C GLY A 216 17.81 9.88 -7.33
N PRO A 217 19.15 9.90 -7.34
CA PRO A 217 19.95 10.71 -6.40
C PRO A 217 19.67 12.20 -6.49
N GLU A 218 19.57 12.76 -7.69
CA GLU A 218 19.39 14.20 -7.92
C GLU A 218 18.01 14.69 -7.45
N LEU A 219 16.95 13.98 -7.84
CA LEU A 219 15.59 14.32 -7.38
C LEU A 219 15.40 14.04 -5.89
N SER A 220 16.07 13.01 -5.34
CA SER A 220 16.08 12.75 -3.89
C SER A 220 16.68 13.91 -3.10
N ALA A 221 17.82 14.46 -3.56
CA ALA A 221 18.42 15.64 -2.94
C ALA A 221 17.49 16.87 -3.03
N TRP A 222 16.92 17.11 -4.20
CA TRP A 222 15.93 18.18 -4.38
C TRP A 222 14.70 17.99 -3.49
N THR A 223 14.18 16.77 -3.36
CA THR A 223 13.05 16.46 -2.47
C THR A 223 13.38 16.77 -1.02
N LEU A 224 14.58 16.40 -0.56
CA LEU A 224 15.05 16.71 0.79
C LEU A 224 15.04 18.21 1.06
N ASP A 225 15.60 19.00 0.13
CA ASP A 225 15.67 20.45 0.26
C ASP A 225 14.28 21.10 0.24
N GLU A 226 13.37 20.60 -0.62
CA GLU A 226 12.02 21.11 -0.74
C GLU A 226 11.20 20.86 0.53
N LEU A 227 11.27 19.66 1.09
CA LEU A 227 10.56 19.33 2.32
C LEU A 227 11.10 20.13 3.53
N ARG A 228 12.41 20.33 3.60
CA ARG A 228 13.03 21.18 4.65
C ARG A 228 12.59 22.64 4.55
N LYS A 229 12.48 23.21 3.34
CA LYS A 229 11.93 24.56 3.15
C LYS A 229 10.49 24.69 3.64
N ARG A 230 9.73 23.62 3.59
CA ARG A 230 8.35 23.57 4.11
C ARG A 230 8.27 23.41 5.63
N GLY A 231 9.42 23.39 6.34
CA GLY A 231 9.51 23.30 7.79
C GLY A 231 9.49 21.87 8.34
N ILE A 232 9.75 20.86 7.51
CA ILE A 232 9.81 19.46 7.95
C ILE A 232 11.23 19.15 8.46
N ASP A 233 11.35 18.68 9.71
CA ASP A 233 12.60 18.18 10.29
C ASP A 233 12.91 16.78 9.73
N ILE A 234 13.91 16.69 8.84
CA ILE A 234 14.30 15.42 8.23
C ILE A 234 15.65 14.98 8.78
N ARG A 235 15.64 13.85 9.47
CA ARG A 235 16.81 13.25 10.11
C ARG A 235 17.21 11.98 9.36
N LEU A 236 18.25 12.10 8.57
CA LEU A 236 18.86 10.98 7.84
C LEU A 236 19.83 10.20 8.74
N LYS A 237 20.09 8.94 8.38
CA LYS A 237 20.95 8.02 9.16
C LYS A 237 20.52 7.89 10.63
N THR A 238 19.24 8.09 10.88
CA THR A 238 18.63 8.05 12.20
C THR A 238 17.58 6.95 12.26
N THR A 239 17.51 6.24 13.38
CA THR A 239 16.52 5.19 13.65
C THR A 239 15.77 5.50 14.93
N MET A 240 14.58 4.91 15.10
CA MET A 240 13.83 4.97 16.34
C MET A 240 14.21 3.78 17.24
N LYS A 241 14.44 4.03 18.54
CA LYS A 241 14.73 3.03 19.57
C LYS A 241 13.47 2.57 20.29
N SER A 242 12.61 3.52 20.69
CA SER A 242 11.34 3.25 21.38
C SER A 242 10.35 4.40 21.14
N CYS A 243 9.10 4.16 21.50
CA CYS A 243 8.05 5.18 21.50
C CYS A 243 7.04 4.97 22.65
N GLU A 244 7.54 4.49 23.80
CA GLU A 244 6.73 4.31 25.01
C GLU A 244 6.18 5.65 25.50
N ASP A 245 5.02 5.65 26.13
CA ASP A 245 4.34 6.83 26.69
C ASP A 245 4.13 7.98 25.70
N ALA A 246 4.07 7.64 24.39
CA ALA A 246 4.04 8.60 23.28
C ALA A 246 5.23 9.59 23.30
N VAL A 247 6.42 9.08 23.62
CA VAL A 247 7.71 9.78 23.49
C VAL A 247 8.60 8.96 22.56
N ALA A 248 8.91 9.52 21.39
CA ALA A 248 9.81 8.90 20.43
C ALA A 248 11.27 9.13 20.84
N VAL A 249 12.02 8.05 21.05
CA VAL A 249 13.46 8.07 21.37
C VAL A 249 14.24 7.65 20.14
N PHE A 250 15.13 8.51 19.67
CA PHE A 250 15.93 8.29 18.45
C PHE A 250 17.34 7.80 18.75
N SER A 251 18.03 7.34 17.69
CA SER A 251 19.41 6.82 17.81
C SER A 251 20.44 7.90 18.16
N ASP A 252 20.17 9.16 17.88
CA ASP A 252 20.99 10.34 18.24
C ASP A 252 20.83 10.74 19.71
N GLY A 253 19.85 10.17 20.40
CA GLY A 253 19.59 10.42 21.83
C GLY A 253 18.46 11.42 22.10
N ASP A 254 17.90 12.05 21.07
CA ASP A 254 16.76 12.95 21.22
C ASP A 254 15.50 12.19 21.65
N GLU A 255 14.70 12.83 22.50
CA GLU A 255 13.40 12.38 22.98
C GLU A 255 12.33 13.40 22.60
N VAL A 256 11.31 12.96 21.88
CA VAL A 256 10.28 13.84 21.33
C VAL A 256 8.89 13.33 21.70
N PRO A 257 8.15 14.03 22.57
CA PRO A 257 6.72 13.78 22.77
C PRO A 257 5.93 14.03 21.49
N PHE A 258 5.04 13.11 21.12
CA PHE A 258 4.29 13.21 19.87
C PHE A 258 2.79 12.96 20.05
N GLY A 259 1.99 13.54 19.17
CA GLY A 259 0.57 13.28 19.04
C GLY A 259 0.24 12.13 18.09
N MET A 260 1.11 11.84 17.12
CA MET A 260 0.93 10.74 16.17
C MET A 260 2.29 10.22 15.68
N LEU A 261 2.38 8.90 15.52
CA LEU A 261 3.53 8.22 14.93
C LEU A 261 3.08 7.30 13.79
N VAL A 262 3.59 7.55 12.58
CA VAL A 262 3.30 6.76 11.39
C VAL A 262 4.53 5.94 10.98
N TRP A 263 4.33 4.62 10.81
CA TRP A 263 5.39 3.69 10.47
C TRP A 263 5.33 3.27 9.01
N THR A 264 6.28 3.74 8.21
CA THR A 264 6.44 3.43 6.78
C THR A 264 7.79 2.79 6.45
N ALA A 265 8.50 2.24 7.45
CA ALA A 265 9.87 1.69 7.33
C ALA A 265 9.92 0.31 6.66
N GLY A 266 9.26 0.18 5.52
CA GLY A 266 9.32 -0.97 4.64
C GLY A 266 8.19 -1.98 4.81
N VAL A 267 8.26 -3.01 3.98
CA VAL A 267 7.26 -4.08 3.88
C VAL A 267 7.92 -5.45 3.98
N LYS A 268 7.13 -6.45 4.37
CA LYS A 268 7.52 -7.87 4.33
C LYS A 268 6.40 -8.68 3.66
N PRO A 269 6.71 -9.83 3.04
CA PRO A 269 5.70 -10.72 2.50
C PRO A 269 4.63 -11.07 3.53
N ASN A 270 3.40 -11.36 3.04
CA ASN A 270 2.31 -11.76 3.92
C ASN A 270 2.74 -12.95 4.81
N PRO A 271 2.60 -12.87 6.14
CA PRO A 271 3.09 -13.89 7.07
C PRO A 271 2.41 -15.25 6.90
N VAL A 272 1.24 -15.34 6.28
CA VAL A 272 0.57 -16.62 6.00
C VAL A 272 1.42 -17.54 5.11
N LEU A 273 2.38 -17.00 4.36
CA LEU A 273 3.32 -17.80 3.56
C LEU A 273 4.14 -18.77 4.41
N ALA A 274 4.42 -18.45 5.68
CA ALA A 274 5.10 -19.34 6.60
C ALA A 274 4.27 -20.60 6.96
N ASN A 275 2.96 -20.57 6.73
CA ASN A 275 2.03 -21.69 6.93
C ASN A 275 1.81 -22.51 5.65
N THR A 276 2.70 -22.39 4.67
CA THR A 276 2.62 -23.11 3.39
C THR A 276 3.84 -24.00 3.21
N ASP A 277 3.74 -25.00 2.34
CA ASP A 277 4.87 -25.83 1.92
C ASP A 277 5.63 -25.24 0.71
N LEU A 278 5.34 -23.98 0.36
CA LEU A 278 5.99 -23.30 -0.76
C LEU A 278 7.45 -22.95 -0.46
N PRO A 279 8.36 -23.07 -1.45
CA PRO A 279 9.75 -22.67 -1.29
C PRO A 279 9.89 -21.17 -1.06
N LEU A 280 10.36 -20.78 0.13
CA LEU A 280 10.56 -19.39 0.52
C LEU A 280 12.05 -19.05 0.54
N GLY A 281 12.38 -17.85 0.09
CA GLY A 281 13.70 -17.25 0.26
C GLY A 281 13.95 -16.75 1.70
N PRO A 282 15.19 -16.32 2.00
CA PRO A 282 15.59 -15.93 3.36
C PRO A 282 14.77 -14.78 3.98
N ARG A 283 14.11 -13.98 3.16
CA ARG A 283 13.23 -12.88 3.59
C ARG A 283 11.74 -13.22 3.56
N GLY A 284 11.38 -14.51 3.41
CA GLY A 284 10.01 -15.00 3.41
C GLY A 284 9.25 -14.81 2.08
N HIS A 285 9.91 -14.37 1.01
CA HIS A 285 9.30 -14.27 -0.32
C HIS A 285 9.25 -15.65 -0.99
N VAL A 286 8.20 -15.91 -1.75
CA VAL A 286 8.11 -17.10 -2.59
C VAL A 286 9.18 -17.03 -3.69
N ASN A 287 10.02 -18.08 -3.79
CA ASN A 287 11.03 -18.17 -4.83
C ASN A 287 10.39 -18.42 -6.19
N THR A 288 10.72 -17.58 -7.19
CA THR A 288 10.17 -17.72 -8.55
C THR A 288 11.24 -17.69 -9.61
N SER A 289 10.94 -18.33 -10.74
CA SER A 289 11.67 -18.10 -11.99
C SER A 289 11.25 -16.76 -12.62
N ALA A 290 12.02 -16.30 -13.61
CA ALA A 290 11.60 -15.16 -14.43
C ALA A 290 10.28 -15.41 -15.21
N LYS A 291 9.78 -16.64 -15.27
CA LYS A 291 8.48 -16.98 -15.86
C LYS A 291 7.32 -16.92 -14.86
N LEU A 292 7.60 -16.48 -13.64
CA LEU A 292 6.65 -16.36 -12.52
C LEU A 292 6.16 -17.72 -11.99
N GLN A 293 6.86 -18.80 -12.30
CA GLN A 293 6.64 -20.13 -11.75
C GLN A 293 7.37 -20.27 -10.42
N VAL A 294 6.73 -20.84 -9.42
CA VAL A 294 7.37 -21.15 -8.13
C VAL A 294 8.44 -22.22 -8.34
N ILE A 295 9.67 -21.95 -7.84
CA ILE A 295 10.82 -22.85 -8.01
C ILE A 295 11.30 -23.40 -6.67
N ARG A 296 11.71 -24.66 -6.68
CA ARG A 296 12.36 -25.33 -5.56
C ARG A 296 13.86 -25.01 -5.51
N GLU A 297 14.50 -25.32 -4.42
CA GLU A 297 15.96 -25.14 -4.25
C GLU A 297 16.78 -25.97 -5.25
N ASP A 298 16.27 -27.12 -5.69
CA ASP A 298 16.88 -27.98 -6.72
C ASP A 298 16.78 -27.41 -8.15
N GLY A 299 16.18 -26.21 -8.31
CA GLY A 299 15.93 -25.58 -9.61
C GLY A 299 14.71 -26.11 -10.35
N GLY A 300 14.05 -27.15 -9.84
CA GLY A 300 12.77 -27.62 -10.35
C GLY A 300 11.63 -26.66 -10.01
N TRP A 301 10.53 -26.71 -10.75
CA TRP A 301 9.32 -25.90 -10.40
C TRP A 301 8.30 -26.70 -9.63
N VAL A 302 7.51 -26.00 -8.80
CA VAL A 302 6.33 -26.55 -8.17
C VAL A 302 5.19 -26.55 -9.20
N ARG A 303 4.73 -27.75 -9.57
CA ARG A 303 3.77 -27.91 -10.67
C ARG A 303 2.43 -27.23 -10.37
N GLY A 304 2.04 -26.29 -11.23
CA GLY A 304 0.79 -25.54 -11.10
C GLY A 304 0.88 -24.35 -10.15
N ALA A 305 2.01 -24.08 -9.49
CA ALA A 305 2.16 -22.95 -8.59
C ALA A 305 2.88 -21.76 -9.25
N TRP A 306 2.28 -20.58 -9.07
CA TRP A 306 2.72 -19.30 -9.65
C TRP A 306 2.73 -18.22 -8.58
N ALA A 307 3.65 -17.25 -8.65
CA ALA A 307 3.65 -16.13 -7.72
C ALA A 307 4.10 -14.83 -8.40
N ALA A 308 3.54 -13.72 -7.97
CA ALA A 308 3.87 -12.39 -8.47
C ALA A 308 3.61 -11.29 -7.43
N GLY A 309 4.12 -10.09 -7.68
CA GLY A 309 3.99 -8.94 -6.80
C GLY A 309 4.85 -9.03 -5.54
N ASP A 310 4.49 -8.27 -4.52
CA ASP A 310 5.32 -8.00 -3.34
C ASP A 310 5.61 -9.23 -2.46
N ASN A 311 4.87 -10.33 -2.64
CA ASN A 311 5.13 -11.61 -1.94
C ASN A 311 6.14 -12.51 -2.65
N ALA A 312 6.58 -12.17 -3.87
CA ALA A 312 7.42 -13.03 -4.69
C ALA A 312 8.81 -12.43 -4.95
N GLN A 313 9.83 -13.28 -5.02
CA GLN A 313 11.18 -12.91 -5.37
C GLN A 313 11.43 -13.23 -6.84
N ILE A 314 11.27 -12.25 -7.73
CA ILE A 314 11.29 -12.40 -9.18
C ILE A 314 12.62 -11.87 -9.72
N PRO A 315 13.42 -12.70 -10.45
CA PRO A 315 14.69 -12.25 -11.00
C PRO A 315 14.55 -11.08 -11.98
N ASP A 316 15.35 -10.04 -11.79
CA ASP A 316 15.45 -8.90 -12.71
C ASP A 316 16.53 -9.18 -13.77
N LEU A 317 16.09 -9.69 -14.92
CA LEU A 317 16.98 -10.05 -16.02
C LEU A 317 17.57 -8.83 -16.76
N THR A 318 17.20 -7.62 -16.40
CA THR A 318 17.77 -6.38 -16.97
C THR A 318 19.04 -5.94 -16.27
N LYS A 319 19.41 -6.63 -15.17
CA LYS A 319 20.56 -6.32 -14.31
C LYS A 319 21.48 -7.53 -14.18
N PRO A 320 22.76 -7.31 -13.83
CA PRO A 320 23.66 -8.40 -13.43
C PRO A 320 23.07 -9.22 -12.27
N GLN A 321 23.12 -10.54 -12.35
CA GLN A 321 22.58 -11.44 -11.33
C GLN A 321 23.58 -11.64 -10.16
N PRO A 322 23.08 -11.82 -8.91
CA PRO A 322 21.67 -11.93 -8.53
C PRO A 322 21.01 -10.54 -8.35
N ALA A 323 19.90 -10.31 -9.03
CA ALA A 323 19.08 -9.11 -8.88
C ALA A 323 17.59 -9.46 -8.96
N TRP A 324 16.76 -8.72 -8.23
CA TRP A 324 15.32 -8.92 -8.19
C TRP A 324 14.59 -7.62 -8.43
N TYR A 325 13.39 -7.73 -9.03
CA TYR A 325 12.50 -6.58 -9.15
C TYR A 325 12.03 -6.10 -7.77
N PRO A 326 12.05 -4.78 -7.52
CA PRO A 326 11.56 -4.23 -6.25
C PRO A 326 10.05 -4.39 -6.14
N PRO A 327 9.51 -4.54 -4.90
CA PRO A 327 8.08 -4.56 -4.65
C PRO A 327 7.50 -3.17 -4.96
N ASN A 328 6.63 -3.09 -5.96
CA ASN A 328 5.83 -1.90 -6.29
C ASN A 328 4.63 -2.25 -7.17
N ALA A 329 3.65 -1.36 -7.20
CA ALA A 329 2.41 -1.53 -7.95
C ALA A 329 2.64 -1.70 -9.46
N GLN A 330 3.62 -1.00 -10.03
CA GLN A 330 3.94 -1.07 -11.46
C GLN A 330 4.43 -2.46 -11.87
N ASN A 331 5.34 -3.06 -11.08
CA ASN A 331 5.80 -4.42 -11.29
C ASN A 331 4.67 -5.42 -11.06
N ALA A 332 3.92 -5.30 -9.95
CA ALA A 332 2.84 -6.21 -9.61
C ALA A 332 1.79 -6.30 -10.73
N LEU A 333 1.37 -5.16 -11.28
CA LEU A 333 0.41 -5.11 -12.38
C LEU A 333 0.93 -5.82 -13.64
N ARG A 334 2.16 -5.49 -14.09
CA ARG A 334 2.72 -6.08 -15.30
C ARG A 334 3.04 -7.55 -15.17
N GLN A 335 3.53 -7.95 -14.01
CA GLN A 335 3.72 -9.35 -13.66
C GLN A 335 2.39 -10.11 -13.70
N ALA A 336 1.31 -9.53 -13.17
CA ALA A 336 -0.01 -10.14 -13.14
C ALA A 336 -0.57 -10.41 -14.55
N VAL A 337 -0.47 -9.45 -15.45
CA VAL A 337 -0.91 -9.63 -16.85
C VAL A 337 -0.12 -10.74 -17.52
N LEU A 338 1.21 -10.73 -17.41
CA LEU A 338 2.03 -11.81 -17.96
C LEU A 338 1.74 -13.16 -17.32
N LEU A 339 1.46 -13.19 -16.00
CA LEU A 339 1.17 -14.41 -15.27
C LEU A 339 -0.14 -15.03 -15.77
N GLY A 340 -1.19 -14.25 -15.96
CA GLY A 340 -2.45 -14.71 -16.55
C GLY A 340 -2.24 -15.31 -17.94
N ASP A 341 -1.49 -14.61 -18.82
CA ASP A 341 -1.10 -15.16 -20.12
C ASP A 341 -0.27 -16.44 -20.01
N ASN A 342 0.65 -16.51 -19.03
CA ASN A 342 1.49 -17.69 -18.82
C ASN A 342 0.68 -18.90 -18.35
N ILE A 343 -0.33 -18.71 -17.51
CA ILE A 343 -1.28 -19.77 -17.14
C ILE A 343 -2.06 -20.23 -18.37
N ALA A 344 -2.65 -19.31 -19.14
CA ALA A 344 -3.36 -19.64 -20.38
C ALA A 344 -2.47 -20.38 -21.37
N ARG A 345 -1.20 -20.02 -21.50
CA ARG A 345 -0.20 -20.73 -22.31
C ARG A 345 0.07 -22.14 -21.77
N SER A 346 0.18 -22.28 -20.44
CA SER A 346 0.39 -23.59 -19.78
C SER A 346 -0.78 -24.54 -20.03
N VAL A 347 -2.02 -24.06 -19.92
CA VAL A 347 -3.23 -24.82 -20.25
C VAL A 347 -3.22 -25.29 -21.70
N ARG A 348 -2.75 -24.45 -22.62
CA ARG A 348 -2.53 -24.83 -24.05
C ARG A 348 -1.28 -25.66 -24.30
N ARG A 349 -0.57 -26.12 -23.26
CA ARG A 349 0.72 -26.84 -23.35
C ARG A 349 1.81 -26.05 -24.09
N ARG A 350 1.75 -24.71 -24.04
CA ARG A 350 2.77 -23.81 -24.59
C ARG A 350 3.72 -23.34 -23.49
N ARG A 351 4.99 -23.05 -23.87
CA ARG A 351 6.01 -22.57 -22.91
C ARG A 351 5.65 -21.17 -22.36
N PRO A 352 5.69 -20.94 -21.03
CA PRO A 352 5.56 -19.63 -20.44
C PRO A 352 6.66 -18.65 -20.88
N ARG A 353 6.34 -17.35 -20.93
CA ARG A 353 7.27 -16.27 -21.27
C ARG A 353 7.94 -15.72 -20.01
N GLN A 354 9.14 -15.16 -20.18
CA GLN A 354 9.86 -14.48 -19.10
C GLN A 354 9.32 -13.06 -18.89
N TYR A 355 9.30 -12.63 -17.64
CA TYR A 355 9.08 -11.24 -17.27
C TYR A 355 10.37 -10.45 -17.48
N ILE A 356 10.32 -9.46 -18.36
CA ILE A 356 11.38 -8.48 -18.58
C ILE A 356 10.70 -7.12 -18.66
N HIS A 357 11.09 -6.23 -17.78
CA HIS A 357 10.52 -4.89 -17.74
C HIS A 357 11.59 -3.85 -17.45
N TYR A 358 11.65 -2.85 -18.32
CA TYR A 358 12.40 -1.62 -18.09
C TYR A 358 11.46 -0.57 -17.50
N SER A 359 11.87 0.08 -16.41
CA SER A 359 11.07 1.13 -15.79
C SER A 359 10.84 2.28 -16.77
N LEU A 360 9.60 2.72 -16.90
CA LEU A 360 9.24 3.89 -17.71
C LEU A 360 9.49 5.21 -16.98
N GLY A 361 9.86 5.11 -15.71
CA GLY A 361 10.09 6.23 -14.83
C GLY A 361 9.34 6.11 -13.51
N THR A 362 9.40 7.18 -12.75
CA THR A 362 8.84 7.31 -11.41
C THR A 362 8.15 8.68 -11.28
N VAL A 363 7.07 8.72 -10.53
CA VAL A 363 6.33 9.95 -10.21
C VAL A 363 6.02 9.96 -8.72
N ALA A 364 6.12 11.13 -8.07
CA ALA A 364 5.81 11.33 -6.66
C ALA A 364 5.09 12.67 -6.47
N SER A 365 4.10 12.71 -5.56
CA SER A 365 3.40 13.93 -5.13
C SER A 365 3.85 14.32 -3.72
N TYR A 366 4.11 15.58 -3.51
CA TYR A 366 4.52 16.12 -2.22
C TYR A 366 3.53 17.20 -1.72
N GLY A 367 2.26 16.95 -1.91
CA GLY A 367 1.20 17.89 -1.62
C GLY A 367 0.76 18.70 -2.85
N LEU A 368 -0.12 19.68 -2.65
CA LEU A 368 -0.73 20.43 -3.72
C LEU A 368 0.32 21.25 -4.52
N PHE A 369 0.39 21.01 -5.83
CA PHE A 369 1.31 21.64 -6.80
C PHE A 369 2.80 21.28 -6.62
N HIS A 370 3.15 20.37 -5.72
CA HIS A 370 4.51 19.91 -5.50
C HIS A 370 4.69 18.45 -5.89
N GLY A 371 5.78 18.14 -6.55
CA GLY A 371 6.10 16.77 -6.95
C GLY A 371 7.47 16.64 -7.58
N ALA A 372 7.91 15.39 -7.73
CA ALA A 372 9.09 15.00 -8.48
C ALA A 372 8.75 13.85 -9.42
N ALA A 373 9.23 13.92 -10.64
CA ALA A 373 9.06 12.82 -11.60
C ALA A 373 10.33 12.66 -12.44
N ASN A 374 10.63 11.40 -12.76
CA ASN A 374 11.61 11.05 -13.77
C ASN A 374 10.91 10.17 -14.80
N ILE A 375 10.63 10.71 -15.98
CA ILE A 375 9.87 10.02 -17.02
C ILE A 375 10.78 9.89 -18.25
N PHE A 376 11.17 8.69 -18.61
CA PHE A 376 12.12 8.39 -19.69
C PHE A 376 13.44 9.16 -19.57
N GLY A 377 13.92 9.41 -18.35
CA GLY A 377 15.15 10.17 -18.09
C GLY A 377 14.95 11.69 -18.03
N VAL A 378 13.75 12.20 -18.34
CA VAL A 378 13.42 13.62 -18.17
C VAL A 378 12.95 13.86 -16.74
N GLN A 379 13.66 14.73 -16.04
CA GLN A 379 13.33 15.11 -14.66
C GLN A 379 12.36 16.28 -14.65
N LEU A 380 11.24 16.11 -13.96
CA LEU A 380 10.24 17.15 -13.73
C LEU A 380 10.17 17.44 -12.23
N LYS A 381 9.88 18.69 -11.87
CA LYS A 381 9.74 19.17 -10.49
C LYS A 381 8.48 20.01 -10.38
N GLU A 382 7.96 20.22 -9.16
CA GLU A 382 6.81 21.09 -8.87
C GLU A 382 5.55 20.73 -9.66
N VAL A 383 4.82 21.72 -10.13
CA VAL A 383 3.53 21.60 -10.85
C VAL A 383 3.58 20.60 -12.02
N PRO A 384 4.59 20.61 -12.92
CA PRO A 384 4.67 19.62 -13.99
C PRO A 384 4.76 18.18 -13.49
N ALA A 385 5.52 17.93 -12.43
CA ALA A 385 5.63 16.60 -11.82
C ALA A 385 4.34 16.19 -11.12
N TRP A 386 3.72 17.10 -10.37
CA TRP A 386 2.43 16.91 -9.73
C TRP A 386 1.31 16.57 -10.73
N LEU A 387 1.24 17.29 -11.86
CA LEU A 387 0.29 16.96 -12.94
C LEU A 387 0.58 15.59 -13.56
N ALA A 388 1.86 15.24 -13.75
CA ALA A 388 2.26 13.93 -14.26
C ALA A 388 1.85 12.80 -13.30
N HIS A 389 2.02 12.99 -11.99
CA HIS A 389 1.59 12.05 -10.95
C HIS A 389 0.07 11.83 -11.00
N ARG A 390 -0.72 12.91 -10.93
CA ARG A 390 -2.19 12.81 -10.96
C ARG A 390 -2.70 12.22 -12.28
N GLY A 391 -2.17 12.67 -13.41
CA GLY A 391 -2.53 12.14 -14.73
C GLY A 391 -2.22 10.65 -14.88
N TYR A 392 -1.03 10.23 -14.44
CA TYR A 392 -0.65 8.82 -14.46
C TYR A 392 -1.58 7.96 -13.59
N HIS A 393 -1.82 8.36 -12.33
CA HIS A 393 -2.63 7.58 -11.41
C HIS A 393 -4.11 7.57 -11.79
N LEU A 394 -4.63 8.65 -12.36
CA LEU A 394 -5.99 8.68 -12.91
C LEU A 394 -6.15 7.70 -14.09
N LEU A 395 -5.18 7.66 -15.00
CA LEU A 395 -5.20 6.73 -16.13
C LEU A 395 -4.99 5.29 -15.71
N ALA A 396 -4.13 5.06 -14.72
CA ALA A 396 -3.80 3.73 -14.20
C ALA A 396 -4.84 3.15 -13.24
N MET A 397 -5.79 3.97 -12.74
CA MET A 397 -6.92 3.47 -11.94
C MET A 397 -7.70 2.42 -12.76
N PRO A 398 -8.01 1.23 -12.19
CA PRO A 398 -8.52 0.11 -12.98
C PRO A 398 -9.87 0.36 -13.67
N THR A 399 -10.81 1.04 -13.00
CA THR A 399 -12.19 1.17 -13.50
C THR A 399 -12.57 2.61 -13.84
N THR A 400 -13.40 2.79 -14.86
CA THR A 400 -13.79 4.11 -15.37
C THR A 400 -14.62 4.91 -14.38
N ASP A 401 -15.51 4.25 -13.63
CA ASP A 401 -16.32 4.89 -12.60
C ASP A 401 -15.45 5.52 -11.49
N ARG A 402 -14.38 4.83 -11.09
CA ARG A 402 -13.42 5.36 -10.11
C ARG A 402 -12.61 6.52 -10.68
N LYS A 403 -12.19 6.45 -11.93
CA LYS A 403 -11.53 7.58 -12.60
C LYS A 403 -12.39 8.84 -12.56
N VAL A 404 -13.67 8.72 -12.91
CA VAL A 404 -14.60 9.85 -12.90
C VAL A 404 -14.78 10.42 -11.50
N ARG A 405 -14.94 9.57 -10.47
CA ARG A 405 -15.12 10.01 -9.08
C ARG A 405 -13.88 10.73 -8.55
N ILE A 406 -12.69 10.16 -8.77
CA ILE A 406 -11.41 10.77 -8.36
C ILE A 406 -11.24 12.13 -9.05
N PHE A 407 -11.46 12.19 -10.35
CA PHE A 407 -11.36 13.47 -11.09
C PHE A 407 -12.35 14.50 -10.57
N ALA A 408 -13.61 14.11 -10.36
CA ALA A 408 -14.63 15.00 -9.80
C ALA A 408 -14.28 15.47 -8.37
N GLY A 409 -13.70 14.58 -7.54
CA GLY A 409 -13.18 14.92 -6.22
C GLY A 409 -12.10 16.01 -6.30
N TRP A 410 -11.11 15.82 -7.17
CA TRP A 410 -10.06 16.84 -7.38
C TRP A 410 -10.60 18.18 -7.84
N VAL A 411 -11.60 18.19 -8.74
CA VAL A 411 -12.25 19.44 -9.16
C VAL A 411 -12.98 20.10 -8.01
N ALA A 412 -13.73 19.33 -7.22
CA ALA A 412 -14.45 19.84 -6.04
C ALA A 412 -13.49 20.42 -5.00
N ASP A 413 -12.36 19.76 -4.74
CA ASP A 413 -11.31 20.21 -3.82
C ASP A 413 -10.60 21.50 -4.32
N PHE A 414 -10.42 21.63 -5.65
CA PHE A 414 -9.80 22.81 -6.24
C PHE A 414 -10.70 24.07 -6.17
N VAL A 415 -12.02 23.91 -6.31
CA VAL A 415 -12.97 25.05 -6.27
C VAL A 415 -13.60 25.28 -4.91
N GLY A 416 -13.52 24.30 -4.03
CA GLY A 416 -14.11 24.30 -2.69
C GLY A 416 -13.17 24.78 -1.59
N ARG A 417 -13.62 24.60 -0.36
CA ARG A 417 -12.78 24.70 0.84
C ARG A 417 -12.21 23.34 1.18
N ALA A 418 -11.05 23.32 1.85
CA ALA A 418 -10.50 22.08 2.38
C ALA A 418 -11.51 21.39 3.31
N ASP A 419 -11.71 20.09 3.10
CA ASP A 419 -12.52 19.30 4.03
C ASP A 419 -11.72 19.02 5.30
N LEU A 420 -12.11 19.67 6.39
CA LEU A 420 -11.52 19.54 7.72
C LEU A 420 -12.41 18.76 8.69
N THR A 421 -13.41 18.04 8.18
CA THR A 421 -14.34 17.26 8.99
C THR A 421 -13.68 15.96 9.44
N PRO A 422 -13.45 15.72 10.74
CA PRO A 422 -13.02 14.41 11.21
C PRO A 422 -14.20 13.42 11.11
N THR A 423 -13.88 12.18 10.83
CA THR A 423 -14.85 11.07 10.73
C THR A 423 -14.48 9.92 11.66
N ASP A 424 -13.81 10.22 12.77
CA ASP A 424 -13.33 9.27 13.78
C ASP A 424 -14.47 8.53 14.49
N ASP A 425 -15.64 9.12 14.62
CA ASP A 425 -16.83 8.44 15.15
C ASP A 425 -17.25 7.21 14.34
N LEU A 426 -16.83 7.12 13.07
CA LEU A 426 -17.05 5.93 12.25
C LEU A 426 -16.20 4.72 12.69
N GLU A 427 -15.17 4.92 13.50
CA GLU A 427 -14.35 3.83 14.06
C GLU A 427 -15.11 3.08 15.18
N ASP A 428 -16.03 3.78 15.89
CA ASP A 428 -16.93 3.19 16.88
C ASP A 428 -18.38 3.74 16.75
N PRO A 429 -19.08 3.36 15.66
CA PRO A 429 -20.37 3.97 15.31
C PRO A 429 -21.50 3.67 16.29
N THR A 430 -21.33 2.72 17.20
CA THR A 430 -22.33 2.34 18.20
C THR A 430 -22.07 2.96 19.57
N ARG A 431 -21.03 3.76 19.73
CA ARG A 431 -20.60 4.35 21.01
C ARG A 431 -21.75 5.13 21.69
N ASP A 432 -22.30 6.10 20.99
CA ASP A 432 -23.36 6.94 21.56
C ASP A 432 -24.62 6.14 21.84
N PHE A 433 -24.97 5.18 21.00
CA PHE A 433 -26.09 4.28 21.24
C PHE A 433 -25.84 3.39 22.45
N ARG A 434 -24.63 2.84 22.64
CA ARG A 434 -24.29 2.06 23.84
C ARG A 434 -24.42 2.90 25.11
N VAL A 435 -23.91 4.13 25.11
CA VAL A 435 -24.03 5.05 26.24
C VAL A 435 -25.49 5.33 26.54
N ALA A 436 -26.31 5.67 25.54
CA ALA A 436 -27.74 5.91 25.70
C ALA A 436 -28.51 4.68 26.20
N ALA A 437 -28.06 3.48 25.86
CA ALA A 437 -28.64 2.21 26.33
C ALA A 437 -28.11 1.76 27.71
N GLY A 438 -27.34 2.60 28.42
CA GLY A 438 -26.81 2.29 29.76
C GLY A 438 -25.55 1.42 29.76
N GLY A 439 -24.88 1.24 28.61
CA GLY A 439 -23.59 0.63 28.51
C GLY A 439 -22.43 1.55 28.92
N LYS A 440 -21.28 0.96 29.25
CA LYS A 440 -20.02 1.70 29.47
C LYS A 440 -19.25 1.89 28.19
#